data_a8453aab1627ab708f4722508c6cfd52
#
_entry.id   a8453aab1627ab708f4722508c6cfd52
#
_cell.length_a   1.000
_cell.length_b   1.000
_cell.length_c   1.000
_cell.angle_alpha   90.00
_cell.angle_beta   90.00
_cell.angle_gamma   90.00
#
_symmetry.space_group_name_H-M   'P 1'
#
loop_
_entity.id
_entity.type
_entity.pdbx_description
1 polymer ?
#
loop_
_entity_poly.entity_id
_entity_poly.type
_entity_poly.pdbx_seq_one_letter_code
_entity_poly.pdbx_strand_id
1 'polypeptide(L)'
;MKKFQDYYGYEMPKFMNDDVKQFRWREALFTLSDCSKKLKEFNPNLEITCCVHATKNTYYVTELRGYDNWDMVAACPYFDVFSTTIIDWSLPESFFKEITERTVAVAKKYGKQSERWLMGYNKRPEDWAQIDKVVDMYEGLGVDRLATWTYRGGYGTVVAAKDPIELWDNIGRNYKRVLNKEGK
;
A
#
# COMPACT_ATOMS: atom_id res chain seq x y z
N MET A 1 14.37 23.15 6.62
CA MET A 1 14.61 23.45 8.04
C MET A 1 13.88 24.72 8.50
N LYS A 2 13.93 25.83 7.75
CA LYS A 2 13.17 27.06 8.09
C LYS A 2 11.67 26.79 8.34
N LYS A 3 11.01 26.03 7.48
CA LYS A 3 9.59 25.68 7.60
C LYS A 3 9.24 24.94 8.91
N PHE A 4 10.13 24.08 9.42
CA PHE A 4 9.95 23.43 10.71
C PHE A 4 10.01 24.48 11.85
N GLN A 5 10.99 25.37 11.80
CA GLN A 5 11.14 26.44 12.79
C GLN A 5 9.93 27.40 12.79
N ASP A 6 9.40 27.71 11.61
CA ASP A 6 8.21 28.55 11.48
C ASP A 6 6.96 27.88 12.11
N TYR A 7 6.89 26.52 12.10
CA TYR A 7 5.80 25.78 12.70
C TYR A 7 5.91 25.58 14.21
N TYR A 8 7.11 25.26 14.71
CA TYR A 8 7.31 24.82 16.09
C TYR A 8 8.07 25.82 16.95
N GLY A 9 8.59 26.90 16.37
CA GLY A 9 9.30 27.98 17.09
C GLY A 9 10.74 27.63 17.49
N TYR A 10 11.28 26.49 17.07
CA TYR A 10 12.65 26.09 17.34
C TYR A 10 13.27 25.35 16.14
N GLU A 11 14.60 25.21 16.13
CA GLU A 11 15.29 24.50 15.06
C GLU A 11 14.98 23.01 15.06
N MET A 12 14.86 22.43 13.85
CA MET A 12 14.60 20.98 13.71
C MET A 12 15.74 20.17 14.33
N PRO A 13 15.46 19.34 15.34
CA PRO A 13 16.46 18.52 15.98
C PRO A 13 17.04 17.45 15.04
N LYS A 14 18.27 17.00 15.34
CA LYS A 14 18.93 15.92 14.58
C LYS A 14 18.37 14.52 14.89
N PHE A 15 17.53 14.37 15.89
CA PHE A 15 16.89 13.12 16.27
C PHE A 15 15.37 13.18 16.05
N MET A 16 14.77 12.02 15.90
CA MET A 16 13.33 11.89 15.68
C MET A 16 12.57 12.08 16.99
N ASN A 17 11.93 13.23 17.17
CA ASN A 17 10.93 13.47 18.21
C ASN A 17 9.52 13.56 17.60
N ASP A 18 8.50 13.75 18.41
CA ASP A 18 7.12 13.77 17.93
C ASP A 18 6.83 14.95 16.99
N ASP A 19 7.42 16.11 17.22
CA ASP A 19 7.27 17.25 16.32
C ASP A 19 7.91 17.00 14.95
N VAL A 20 9.09 16.35 14.90
CA VAL A 20 9.72 15.94 13.64
C VAL A 20 8.90 14.90 12.92
N LYS A 21 8.32 13.91 13.64
CA LYS A 21 7.42 12.90 13.06
C LYS A 21 6.20 13.55 12.43
N GLN A 22 5.53 14.41 13.17
CA GLN A 22 4.35 15.13 12.68
C GLN A 22 4.66 16.04 11.51
N PHE A 23 5.77 16.78 11.58
CA PHE A 23 6.20 17.66 10.50
C PHE A 23 6.43 16.89 9.22
N ARG A 24 7.24 15.83 9.26
CA ARG A 24 7.53 15.00 8.08
C ARG A 24 6.27 14.41 7.46
N TRP A 25 5.37 13.93 8.31
CA TRP A 25 4.11 13.37 7.88
C TRP A 25 3.21 14.41 7.18
N ARG A 26 3.03 15.57 7.81
CA ARG A 26 2.25 16.68 7.24
C ARG A 26 2.82 17.16 5.92
N GLU A 27 4.14 17.30 5.82
CA GLU A 27 4.78 17.75 4.58
C GLU A 27 4.64 16.72 3.45
N ALA A 28 4.79 15.44 3.75
CA ALA A 28 4.56 14.38 2.78
C ALA A 28 3.11 14.39 2.29
N LEU A 29 2.14 14.43 3.20
CA LEU A 29 0.72 14.45 2.85
C LEU A 29 0.34 15.74 2.09
N PHE A 30 0.85 16.89 2.50
CA PHE A 30 0.63 18.15 1.80
C PHE A 30 1.11 18.07 0.35
N THR A 31 2.33 17.59 0.14
CA THR A 31 2.92 17.46 -1.20
C THR A 31 2.10 16.49 -2.07
N LEU A 32 1.76 15.31 -1.54
CA LEU A 32 0.94 14.34 -2.25
C LEU A 32 -0.44 14.88 -2.58
N SER A 33 -1.08 15.56 -1.64
CA SER A 33 -2.40 16.16 -1.82
C SER A 33 -2.40 17.28 -2.87
N ASP A 34 -1.40 18.18 -2.84
CA ASP A 34 -1.25 19.27 -3.81
C ASP A 34 -1.00 18.73 -5.22
N CYS A 35 -0.11 17.73 -5.36
CA CYS A 35 0.12 17.08 -6.65
C CYS A 35 -1.16 16.40 -7.17
N SER A 36 -1.86 15.69 -6.33
CA SER A 36 -3.09 14.97 -6.70
C SER A 36 -4.21 15.94 -7.08
N LYS A 37 -4.34 17.05 -6.35
CA LYS A 37 -5.26 18.13 -6.72
C LYS A 37 -4.99 18.65 -8.13
N LYS A 38 -3.75 19.00 -8.44
CA LYS A 38 -3.36 19.50 -9.77
C LYS A 38 -3.61 18.49 -10.88
N LEU A 39 -3.36 17.20 -10.60
CA LEU A 39 -3.67 16.13 -11.54
C LEU A 39 -5.18 16.03 -11.81
N LYS A 40 -6.02 16.13 -10.78
CA LYS A 40 -7.48 16.15 -10.92
C LYS A 40 -7.99 17.41 -11.64
N GLU A 41 -7.37 18.56 -11.43
CA GLU A 41 -7.66 19.80 -12.17
C GLU A 41 -7.32 19.66 -13.65
N PHE A 42 -6.21 18.98 -13.98
CA PHE A 42 -5.81 18.72 -15.36
C PHE A 42 -6.72 17.66 -16.03
N ASN A 43 -7.02 16.58 -15.32
CA ASN A 43 -7.94 15.54 -15.78
C ASN A 43 -8.76 14.98 -14.62
N PRO A 44 -10.03 15.41 -14.47
CA PRO A 44 -10.88 14.97 -13.35
C PRO A 44 -11.20 13.48 -13.35
N ASN A 45 -11.03 12.79 -14.49
CA ASN A 45 -11.25 11.36 -14.64
C ASN A 45 -10.04 10.50 -14.24
N LEU A 46 -8.90 11.13 -13.90
CA LEU A 46 -7.75 10.39 -13.40
C LEU A 46 -8.11 9.73 -12.06
N GLU A 47 -7.83 8.46 -11.98
CA GLU A 47 -7.90 7.74 -10.71
C GLU A 47 -6.54 7.75 -10.03
N ILE A 48 -6.51 8.14 -8.77
CA ILE A 48 -5.28 8.33 -8.00
C ILE A 48 -5.27 7.37 -6.82
N THR A 49 -4.29 6.48 -6.79
CA THR A 49 -4.03 5.58 -5.69
C THR A 49 -2.97 6.15 -4.76
N CYS A 50 -3.24 6.18 -3.47
CA CYS A 50 -2.22 6.47 -2.46
C CYS A 50 -1.90 5.20 -1.67
N CYS A 51 -0.63 4.78 -1.75
CA CYS A 51 -0.15 3.57 -1.10
C CYS A 51 0.64 3.91 0.18
N VAL A 52 0.23 3.34 1.31
CA VAL A 52 0.87 3.50 2.60
C VAL A 52 1.54 2.20 3.07
N HIS A 53 2.42 2.28 4.04
CA HIS A 53 3.06 1.09 4.60
C HIS A 53 2.06 0.18 5.32
N ALA A 54 2.06 -1.10 4.94
CA ALA A 54 1.30 -2.16 5.55
C ALA A 54 2.10 -2.83 6.67
N THR A 55 2.33 -2.13 7.78
CA THR A 55 3.10 -2.68 8.89
C THR A 55 2.45 -2.39 10.23
N LYS A 56 2.57 -3.37 11.16
CA LYS A 56 2.29 -3.20 12.58
C LYS A 56 3.53 -2.81 13.37
N ASN A 57 4.71 -2.86 12.79
CA ASN A 57 5.92 -2.48 13.48
C ASN A 57 5.93 -0.97 13.67
N THR A 58 5.34 -0.54 14.77
CA THR A 58 5.26 0.86 15.15
C THR A 58 6.62 1.50 15.27
N TYR A 59 7.65 0.77 15.75
CA TYR A 59 9.02 1.27 15.80
C TYR A 59 9.52 1.63 14.40
N TYR A 60 9.42 0.72 13.43
CA TYR A 60 9.89 1.00 12.07
C TYR A 60 9.12 2.13 11.38
N VAL A 61 7.81 2.19 11.58
CA VAL A 61 6.95 3.19 10.94
C VAL A 61 6.99 4.51 11.67
N THR A 62 6.81 4.50 12.99
CA THR A 62 6.74 5.73 13.78
C THR A 62 8.11 6.29 14.13
N GLU A 63 9.07 5.45 14.53
CA GLU A 63 10.40 5.92 14.94
C GLU A 63 11.31 6.26 13.74
N LEU A 64 11.29 5.44 12.68
CA LEU A 64 12.13 5.68 11.53
C LEU A 64 11.46 6.50 10.44
N ARG A 65 10.15 6.32 10.21
CA ARG A 65 9.41 7.00 9.15
C ARG A 65 8.49 8.09 9.64
N GLY A 66 8.14 8.10 10.91
CA GLY A 66 7.41 9.16 11.58
C GLY A 66 5.90 9.14 11.39
N TYR A 67 5.31 8.04 10.88
CA TYR A 67 3.86 8.00 10.70
C TYR A 67 3.27 6.59 10.65
N ASP A 68 2.01 6.47 11.08
CA ASP A 68 1.14 5.32 10.88
C ASP A 68 -0.35 5.72 10.79
N ASN A 69 -0.60 7.01 10.61
CA ASN A 69 -1.97 7.54 10.57
C ASN A 69 -2.60 7.37 9.19
N TRP A 70 -3.23 6.22 8.96
CA TRP A 70 -3.91 5.90 7.70
C TRP A 70 -5.15 6.76 7.46
N ASP A 71 -5.84 7.17 8.54
CA ASP A 71 -7.02 8.02 8.44
C ASP A 71 -6.71 9.37 7.78
N MET A 72 -5.57 9.99 8.10
CA MET A 72 -5.17 11.25 7.48
C MET A 72 -4.99 11.13 5.97
N VAL A 73 -4.44 10.00 5.50
CA VAL A 73 -4.25 9.75 4.06
C VAL A 73 -5.59 9.50 3.39
N ALA A 74 -6.38 8.58 3.94
CA ALA A 74 -7.66 8.20 3.36
C ALA A 74 -8.67 9.37 3.35
N ALA A 75 -8.57 10.30 4.30
CA ALA A 75 -9.38 11.51 4.35
C ALA A 75 -9.08 12.53 3.23
N CYS A 76 -7.94 12.40 2.52
CA CYS A 76 -7.60 13.31 1.43
C CYS A 76 -8.64 13.18 0.28
N PRO A 77 -9.30 14.27 -0.14
CA PRO A 77 -10.37 14.21 -1.14
C PRO A 77 -9.87 13.88 -2.56
N TYR A 78 -8.58 14.00 -2.81
CA TYR A 78 -8.00 13.82 -4.15
C TYR A 78 -7.50 12.40 -4.43
N PHE A 79 -7.52 11.51 -3.44
CA PHE A 79 -7.25 10.08 -3.64
C PHE A 79 -8.57 9.32 -3.84
N ASP A 80 -8.58 8.41 -4.79
CA ASP A 80 -9.73 7.55 -5.10
C ASP A 80 -9.58 6.18 -4.47
N VAL A 81 -8.33 5.70 -4.39
CA VAL A 81 -7.99 4.37 -3.92
C VAL A 81 -7.04 4.49 -2.73
N PHE A 82 -7.40 3.86 -1.62
CA PHE A 82 -6.54 3.68 -0.47
C PHE A 82 -5.85 2.31 -0.55
N SER A 83 -4.54 2.34 -0.70
CA SER A 83 -3.72 1.16 -0.91
C SER A 83 -2.73 0.94 0.22
N THR A 84 -2.39 -0.31 0.48
CA THR A 84 -1.33 -0.66 1.43
C THR A 84 -0.28 -1.54 0.77
N THR A 85 0.99 -1.28 1.11
CA THR A 85 2.13 -1.96 0.49
C THR A 85 2.08 -3.49 0.63
N ILE A 86 2.88 -4.13 -0.19
CA ILE A 86 3.15 -5.56 -0.13
C ILE A 86 3.59 -5.97 1.26
N ILE A 87 3.09 -7.12 1.70
CA ILE A 87 3.52 -7.80 2.91
C ILE A 87 4.26 -9.07 2.50
N ASP A 88 5.38 -9.37 3.15
CA ASP A 88 6.10 -10.61 2.93
C ASP A 88 5.28 -11.81 3.44
N TRP A 89 5.14 -12.84 2.60
CA TRP A 89 4.34 -14.04 2.90
C TRP A 89 4.98 -14.94 3.97
N SER A 90 6.20 -14.66 4.39
CA SER A 90 6.81 -15.32 5.55
C SER A 90 6.16 -14.91 6.88
N LEU A 91 5.35 -13.82 6.87
CA LEU A 91 4.63 -13.36 8.04
C LEU A 91 3.37 -14.23 8.30
N PRO A 92 2.92 -14.32 9.57
CA PRO A 92 1.72 -15.08 9.90
C PRO A 92 0.47 -14.63 9.15
N GLU A 93 -0.39 -15.57 8.78
CA GLU A 93 -1.67 -15.28 8.10
C GLU A 93 -2.53 -14.27 8.87
N SER A 94 -2.54 -14.36 10.22
CA SER A 94 -3.24 -13.40 11.07
C SER A 94 -2.79 -11.95 10.85
N PHE A 95 -1.52 -11.75 10.52
CA PHE A 95 -1.00 -10.40 10.20
C PHE A 95 -1.56 -9.88 8.87
N PHE A 96 -1.60 -10.73 7.84
CA PHE A 96 -2.20 -10.37 6.55
C PHE A 96 -3.68 -10.02 6.71
N LYS A 97 -4.39 -10.85 7.45
CA LYS A 97 -5.82 -10.67 7.71
C LYS A 97 -6.08 -9.33 8.39
N GLU A 98 -5.42 -9.05 9.51
CA GLU A 98 -5.63 -7.81 10.26
C GLU A 98 -5.29 -6.56 9.45
N ILE A 99 -4.17 -6.56 8.71
CA ILE A 99 -3.83 -5.42 7.84
C ILE A 99 -4.86 -5.25 6.72
N THR A 100 -5.35 -6.34 6.16
CA THR A 100 -6.36 -6.29 5.10
C THR A 100 -7.70 -5.77 5.63
N GLU A 101 -8.19 -6.29 6.75
CA GLU A 101 -9.39 -5.80 7.42
C GLU A 101 -9.30 -4.31 7.73
N ARG A 102 -8.16 -3.85 8.26
CA ARG A 102 -7.90 -2.44 8.50
C ARG A 102 -7.89 -1.61 7.22
N THR A 103 -7.27 -2.11 6.14
CA THR A 103 -7.24 -1.42 4.84
C THR A 103 -8.65 -1.21 4.30
N VAL A 104 -9.46 -2.26 4.28
CA VAL A 104 -10.87 -2.22 3.83
C VAL A 104 -11.69 -1.28 4.71
N ALA A 105 -11.56 -1.38 6.03
CA ALA A 105 -12.31 -0.54 6.97
C ALA A 105 -11.98 0.95 6.80
N VAL A 106 -10.71 1.30 6.66
CA VAL A 106 -10.27 2.69 6.45
C VAL A 106 -10.75 3.20 5.10
N ALA A 107 -10.58 2.43 4.02
CA ALA A 107 -11.07 2.82 2.70
C ALA A 107 -12.58 3.08 2.72
N LYS A 108 -13.36 2.16 3.26
CA LYS A 108 -14.82 2.28 3.39
C LYS A 108 -15.25 3.50 4.21
N LYS A 109 -14.58 3.77 5.33
CA LYS A 109 -14.86 4.93 6.20
C LYS A 109 -14.80 6.25 5.44
N TYR A 110 -13.91 6.36 4.47
CA TYR A 110 -13.69 7.59 3.69
C TYR A 110 -14.24 7.51 2.25
N GLY A 111 -15.06 6.51 1.94
CA GLY A 111 -15.68 6.36 0.62
C GLY A 111 -14.66 6.09 -0.51
N LYS A 112 -13.55 5.41 -0.18
CA LYS A 112 -12.49 5.03 -1.12
C LYS A 112 -12.60 3.57 -1.50
N GLN A 113 -12.01 3.20 -2.65
CA GLN A 113 -11.74 1.80 -2.93
C GLN A 113 -10.52 1.33 -2.15
N SER A 114 -10.55 0.08 -1.72
CA SER A 114 -9.43 -0.59 -1.05
C SER A 114 -8.57 -1.34 -2.06
N GLU A 115 -7.25 -1.26 -1.92
CA GLU A 115 -6.31 -2.00 -2.76
C GLU A 115 -5.28 -2.75 -1.92
N ARG A 116 -5.03 -4.01 -2.30
CA ARG A 116 -3.98 -4.83 -1.71
C ARG A 116 -3.03 -5.34 -2.79
N TRP A 117 -1.77 -5.49 -2.42
CA TRP A 117 -0.70 -5.90 -3.32
C TRP A 117 -0.29 -7.35 -3.08
N LEU A 118 -0.08 -8.06 -4.18
CA LEU A 118 0.57 -9.37 -4.19
C LEU A 118 2.08 -9.22 -4.44
N MET A 119 2.86 -10.03 -3.73
CA MET A 119 4.30 -10.08 -3.91
C MET A 119 4.64 -10.96 -5.11
N GLY A 120 5.01 -10.35 -6.22
CA GLY A 120 5.37 -11.01 -7.47
C GLY A 120 6.88 -11.05 -7.73
N TYR A 121 7.71 -11.22 -6.69
CA TYR A 121 9.18 -11.27 -6.79
C TYR A 121 9.76 -12.10 -5.63
N ASN A 122 11.04 -12.51 -5.73
CA ASN A 122 11.75 -13.28 -4.71
C ASN A 122 10.98 -14.52 -4.21
N LYS A 123 10.16 -15.13 -5.05
CA LYS A 123 9.34 -16.29 -4.70
C LYS A 123 9.88 -17.55 -5.37
N ARG A 124 9.60 -18.68 -4.74
CA ARG A 124 9.94 -20.01 -5.21
C ARG A 124 8.67 -20.76 -5.60
N PRO A 125 8.76 -21.82 -6.42
CA PRO A 125 7.59 -22.61 -6.80
C PRO A 125 6.76 -23.14 -5.61
N GLU A 126 7.43 -23.52 -4.51
CA GLU A 126 6.79 -23.98 -3.29
C GLU A 126 5.93 -22.91 -2.58
N ASP A 127 6.17 -21.64 -2.88
CA ASP A 127 5.41 -20.52 -2.29
C ASP A 127 4.08 -20.25 -3.03
N TRP A 128 3.86 -20.85 -4.20
CA TRP A 128 2.73 -20.48 -5.06
C TRP A 128 1.38 -20.85 -4.51
N ALA A 129 1.27 -21.94 -3.73
CA ALA A 129 0.05 -22.27 -3.01
C ALA A 129 -0.38 -21.17 -2.02
N GLN A 130 0.55 -20.32 -1.58
CA GLN A 130 0.24 -19.18 -0.71
C GLN A 130 -0.44 -18.05 -1.49
N ILE A 131 -0.15 -17.90 -2.80
CA ILE A 131 -0.79 -16.86 -3.63
C ILE A 131 -2.30 -17.09 -3.65
N ASP A 132 -2.71 -18.34 -3.91
CA ASP A 132 -4.13 -18.71 -3.96
C ASP A 132 -4.84 -18.35 -2.64
N LYS A 133 -4.23 -18.72 -1.50
CA LYS A 133 -4.75 -18.43 -0.16
C LYS A 133 -4.84 -16.91 0.11
N VAL A 134 -3.82 -16.15 -0.27
CA VAL A 134 -3.80 -14.70 -0.07
C VAL A 134 -4.85 -14.02 -0.93
N VAL A 135 -5.02 -14.46 -2.19
CA VAL A 135 -6.06 -13.94 -3.08
C VAL A 135 -7.44 -14.27 -2.55
N ASP A 136 -7.68 -15.52 -2.12
CA ASP A 136 -8.96 -15.93 -1.52
C ASP A 136 -9.28 -15.12 -0.25
N MET A 137 -8.29 -14.85 0.58
CA MET A 137 -8.45 -14.02 1.77
C MET A 137 -8.79 -12.58 1.41
N TYR A 138 -8.11 -11.97 0.43
CA TYR A 138 -8.39 -10.60 0.00
C TYR A 138 -9.81 -10.48 -0.58
N GLU A 139 -10.21 -11.44 -1.41
CA GLU A 139 -11.57 -11.53 -1.95
C GLU A 139 -12.60 -11.69 -0.82
N GLY A 140 -12.38 -12.65 0.10
CA GLY A 140 -13.28 -12.91 1.23
C GLY A 140 -13.41 -11.76 2.23
N LEU A 141 -12.43 -10.86 2.30
CA LEU A 141 -12.45 -9.66 3.14
C LEU A 141 -12.98 -8.42 2.41
N GLY A 142 -13.38 -8.55 1.13
CA GLY A 142 -13.98 -7.48 0.36
C GLY A 142 -12.99 -6.41 -0.10
N VAL A 143 -11.78 -6.83 -0.48
CA VAL A 143 -10.82 -5.94 -1.14
C VAL A 143 -11.32 -5.62 -2.54
N ASP A 144 -11.41 -4.33 -2.89
CA ASP A 144 -11.96 -3.89 -4.19
C ASP A 144 -10.96 -4.10 -5.33
N ARG A 145 -9.65 -4.07 -5.05
CA ARG A 145 -8.60 -4.12 -6.06
C ARG A 145 -7.40 -4.95 -5.64
N LEU A 146 -6.87 -5.68 -6.61
CA LEU A 146 -5.60 -6.40 -6.48
C LEU A 146 -4.56 -5.78 -7.41
N ALA A 147 -3.40 -5.48 -6.87
CA ALA A 147 -2.22 -5.08 -7.62
C ALA A 147 -1.09 -6.09 -7.41
N THR A 148 -0.11 -6.11 -8.30
CA THR A 148 1.06 -6.98 -8.18
C THR A 148 2.32 -6.19 -8.46
N TRP A 149 3.32 -6.37 -7.64
CA TRP A 149 4.67 -5.96 -7.91
C TRP A 149 5.60 -7.18 -7.74
N THR A 150 6.37 -7.57 -8.73
CA THR A 150 6.71 -6.80 -9.92
C THR A 150 6.25 -7.50 -11.20
N TYR A 151 6.20 -6.74 -12.32
CA TYR A 151 5.88 -7.25 -13.63
C TYR A 151 6.77 -8.45 -14.02
N ARG A 152 6.16 -9.49 -14.59
CA ARG A 152 6.82 -10.73 -15.02
C ARG A 152 7.74 -11.35 -13.95
N GLY A 153 7.32 -11.36 -12.69
CA GLY A 153 8.08 -11.99 -11.59
C GLY A 153 9.44 -11.36 -11.33
N GLY A 154 9.68 -10.13 -11.79
CA GLY A 154 10.98 -9.47 -11.68
C GLY A 154 12.03 -9.95 -12.68
N TYR A 155 11.62 -10.62 -13.77
CA TYR A 155 12.53 -11.16 -14.79
C TYR A 155 13.59 -10.12 -15.22
N GLY A 156 14.85 -10.53 -15.23
CA GLY A 156 15.98 -9.67 -15.59
C GLY A 156 16.46 -8.72 -14.48
N THR A 157 15.93 -8.82 -13.26
CA THR A 157 16.33 -7.99 -12.11
C THR A 157 16.92 -8.81 -10.97
N VAL A 158 17.55 -8.12 -10.00
CA VAL A 158 18.11 -8.74 -8.79
C VAL A 158 17.04 -9.28 -7.82
N VAL A 159 15.78 -8.90 -8.00
CA VAL A 159 14.64 -9.37 -7.23
C VAL A 159 13.82 -10.43 -7.97
N ALA A 160 14.34 -10.98 -9.06
CA ALA A 160 13.63 -12.01 -9.83
C ALA A 160 13.24 -13.20 -8.95
N ALA A 161 12.03 -13.71 -9.16
CA ALA A 161 11.62 -15.00 -8.62
C ALA A 161 12.51 -16.12 -9.22
N LYS A 162 12.53 -17.28 -8.59
CA LYS A 162 13.30 -18.42 -9.12
C LYS A 162 12.79 -18.88 -10.49
N ASP A 163 11.48 -18.84 -10.68
CA ASP A 163 10.81 -19.02 -11.96
C ASP A 163 9.84 -17.84 -12.22
N PRO A 164 10.37 -16.73 -12.77
CA PRO A 164 9.59 -15.48 -12.85
C PRO A 164 8.41 -15.57 -13.82
N ILE A 165 8.52 -16.33 -14.88
CA ILE A 165 7.45 -16.45 -15.88
C ILE A 165 6.31 -17.31 -15.33
N GLU A 166 6.63 -18.44 -14.72
CA GLU A 166 5.62 -19.31 -14.12
C GLU A 166 4.90 -18.64 -12.93
N LEU A 167 5.65 -17.89 -12.11
CA LEU A 167 5.04 -17.04 -11.07
C LEU A 167 4.05 -16.04 -11.67
N TRP A 168 4.42 -15.38 -12.76
CA TRP A 168 3.55 -14.42 -13.44
C TRP A 168 2.30 -15.06 -13.99
N ASP A 169 2.42 -16.25 -14.60
CA ASP A 169 1.29 -17.03 -15.10
C ASP A 169 0.36 -17.50 -13.97
N ASN A 170 0.93 -17.88 -12.81
CA ASN A 170 0.15 -18.24 -11.63
C ASN A 170 -0.67 -17.05 -11.12
N ILE A 171 -0.06 -15.88 -10.98
CA ILE A 171 -0.75 -14.65 -10.61
C ILE A 171 -1.86 -14.32 -11.60
N GLY A 172 -1.56 -14.43 -12.91
CA GLY A 172 -2.55 -14.21 -13.97
C GLY A 172 -3.76 -15.15 -13.91
N ARG A 173 -3.53 -16.44 -13.58
CA ARG A 173 -4.62 -17.40 -13.35
C ARG A 173 -5.51 -16.99 -12.18
N ASN A 174 -4.90 -16.53 -11.09
CA ASN A 174 -5.65 -16.06 -9.92
C ASN A 174 -6.50 -14.82 -10.24
N TYR A 175 -5.97 -13.86 -10.97
CA TYR A 175 -6.73 -12.68 -11.39
C TYR A 175 -7.92 -13.06 -12.27
N LYS A 176 -7.72 -13.93 -13.26
CA LYS A 176 -8.81 -14.44 -14.10
C LYS A 176 -9.87 -15.17 -13.28
N ARG A 177 -9.47 -15.94 -12.26
CA ARG A 177 -10.38 -16.65 -11.37
C ARG A 177 -11.28 -15.70 -10.59
N VAL A 178 -10.74 -14.62 -10.04
CA VAL A 178 -11.51 -13.59 -9.31
C VAL A 178 -12.47 -12.86 -10.27
N LEU A 179 -11.98 -12.40 -11.42
CA LEU A 179 -12.80 -11.70 -12.40
C LEU A 179 -13.97 -12.55 -12.92
N ASN A 180 -13.73 -13.85 -13.15
CA ASN A 180 -14.79 -14.75 -13.62
C ASN A 180 -15.90 -15.00 -12.57
N LYS A 181 -15.57 -14.96 -11.26
CA LYS A 181 -16.57 -15.06 -10.19
C LYS A 181 -17.48 -13.83 -10.12
N GLU A 182 -16.95 -12.67 -10.44
CA GLU A 182 -17.71 -11.42 -10.44
C GLU A 182 -18.62 -11.24 -11.67
N GLY A 183 -18.55 -12.15 -12.64
CA GLY A 183 -19.36 -12.08 -13.88
C GLY A 183 -18.99 -10.91 -14.77
N LYS A 184 -17.76 -10.43 -14.68
CA LYS A 184 -17.21 -9.29 -15.44
C LYS A 184 -16.29 -9.78 -16.55
#